data_2e19eb51cd99242f67369e7070713b87
#
_entry.id   2e19eb51cd99242f67369e7070713b87
#
_cell.length_a   1.000
_cell.length_b   1.000
_cell.length_c   1.000
_cell.angle_alpha   90.00
_cell.angle_beta   90.00
_cell.angle_gamma   90.00
#
_symmetry.space_group_name_H-M   'P 1'
#
loop_
_entity.id
_entity.type
_entity.pdbx_description
1 polymer ?
#
loop_
_entity_poly.entity_id
_entity_poly.type
_entity_poly.pdbx_seq_one_letter_code
_entity_poly.pdbx_strand_id
1 'polypeptide(L)'
;MKKRLILPALILLSAATVFAQNDLKTVATVTLTKTEPITVKMLKEQVRQMESALGRPLDAGMRREVLSSMINERLALQAAEKEKITVTDAEVNQQFNELRSQLGQMLGRAPTDAEFNDAIRQQTGMELSVYREQAKKALTIQKYLMAKKQDVLRSIKEPTEAEIAKEYDINSTDLVQPETVEFSAIVFPVANDAEKNKKREEANKMAREINNNPENFDDKLQRGKSPNAGYNVSQRGIIQKNATGQQQVGQAFLEEALKLEQGKISKVLEIPSGQARGYYIIKIAHKYPKKFLTLEDTHLLYGETVRTVLRETIMRKRQQEVITQAQQELVNELRKGNPYKIFEENLNY
;
A
#
# COMPACT_ATOMS: atom_id res chain seq x y z
N MET A 1 -6.66 -68.99 -38.91
CA MET A 1 -5.40 -68.25 -38.88
C MET A 1 -5.73 -66.76 -38.61
N LYS A 2 -5.58 -66.30 -37.33
CA LYS A 2 -5.80 -64.91 -36.94
C LYS A 2 -4.43 -64.30 -36.59
N LYS A 3 -3.92 -63.43 -37.46
CA LYS A 3 -2.69 -62.67 -37.23
C LYS A 3 -3.01 -61.51 -36.26
N ARG A 4 -2.40 -61.53 -35.09
CA ARG A 4 -2.39 -60.40 -34.13
C ARG A 4 -1.33 -59.40 -34.57
N LEU A 5 -1.74 -58.18 -34.88
CA LEU A 5 -0.86 -57.00 -35.00
C LEU A 5 -0.54 -56.52 -33.58
N ILE A 6 0.74 -56.57 -33.24
CA ILE A 6 1.30 -55.92 -32.04
C ILE A 6 1.72 -54.52 -32.50
N LEU A 7 1.06 -53.50 -31.97
CA LEU A 7 1.47 -52.10 -32.12
C LEU A 7 2.49 -51.78 -31.05
N PRO A 8 3.61 -51.09 -31.34
CA PRO A 8 4.55 -50.68 -30.30
C PRO A 8 4.07 -49.35 -29.69
N ALA A 9 3.58 -49.46 -28.47
CA ALA A 9 3.37 -48.29 -27.59
C ALA A 9 4.66 -48.06 -26.77
N LEU A 10 5.59 -47.30 -27.34
CA LEU A 10 6.73 -46.75 -26.56
C LEU A 10 7.29 -45.56 -27.33
N ILE A 11 7.11 -44.38 -26.86
CA ILE A 11 7.95 -43.16 -26.94
C ILE A 11 7.02 -41.94 -26.68
N LEU A 12 6.69 -41.66 -25.41
CA LEU A 12 6.17 -40.38 -24.97
C LEU A 12 6.41 -40.15 -23.46
N LEU A 13 7.57 -40.60 -22.95
CA LEU A 13 7.93 -40.40 -21.53
C LEU A 13 9.24 -39.62 -21.30
N SER A 14 9.85 -39.04 -22.34
CA SER A 14 11.16 -38.40 -22.18
C SER A 14 11.17 -36.87 -22.15
N ALA A 15 10.06 -36.20 -22.46
CA ALA A 15 10.04 -34.76 -22.46
C ALA A 15 9.78 -34.14 -21.06
N ALA A 16 8.98 -34.78 -20.20
CA ALA A 16 8.67 -34.27 -18.87
C ALA A 16 9.86 -34.35 -17.89
N THR A 17 10.76 -35.30 -18.08
CA THR A 17 11.93 -35.49 -17.19
C THR A 17 13.02 -34.46 -17.43
N VAL A 18 13.17 -33.93 -18.65
CA VAL A 18 14.21 -32.94 -18.98
C VAL A 18 13.88 -31.56 -18.34
N PHE A 19 12.62 -31.17 -18.33
CA PHE A 19 12.19 -29.91 -17.68
C PHE A 19 12.34 -29.96 -16.14
N ALA A 20 11.98 -31.09 -15.52
CA ALA A 20 12.13 -31.27 -14.08
C ALA A 20 13.63 -31.30 -13.66
N GLN A 21 14.50 -31.85 -14.50
CA GLN A 21 15.92 -31.92 -14.22
C GLN A 21 16.62 -30.56 -14.36
N ASN A 22 16.13 -29.69 -15.25
CA ASN A 22 16.65 -28.34 -15.42
C ASN A 22 16.28 -27.43 -14.23
N ASP A 23 15.09 -27.58 -13.66
CA ASP A 23 14.61 -26.81 -12.53
C ASP A 23 15.38 -27.07 -11.22
N LEU A 24 16.01 -28.24 -11.09
CA LEU A 24 16.83 -28.61 -9.94
C LEU A 24 18.29 -28.13 -10.04
N LYS A 25 18.72 -27.67 -11.21
CA LYS A 25 20.09 -27.15 -11.38
C LYS A 25 20.32 -25.97 -10.46
N THR A 26 21.51 -25.90 -9.88
CA THR A 26 21.93 -24.81 -9.02
C THR A 26 22.38 -23.61 -9.86
N VAL A 27 21.81 -22.43 -9.67
CA VAL A 27 22.25 -21.18 -10.31
C VAL A 27 23.21 -20.39 -9.44
N ALA A 28 23.16 -20.57 -8.12
CA ALA A 28 24.16 -20.05 -7.21
C ALA A 28 24.23 -20.89 -5.92
N THR A 29 25.39 -20.85 -5.26
CA THR A 29 25.54 -21.33 -3.88
C THR A 29 25.97 -20.18 -2.98
N VAL A 30 25.46 -20.15 -1.75
CA VAL A 30 25.87 -19.22 -0.71
C VAL A 30 26.48 -20.03 0.43
N THR A 31 27.69 -19.63 0.88
CA THR A 31 28.49 -20.40 1.85
C THR A 31 29.15 -19.45 2.87
N LEU A 32 28.35 -18.79 3.68
CA LEU A 32 28.86 -17.96 4.78
C LEU A 32 29.07 -18.80 6.04
N THR A 33 28.08 -19.57 6.44
CA THR A 33 28.12 -20.50 7.58
C THR A 33 27.79 -21.94 7.19
N LYS A 34 26.93 -22.09 6.20
CA LYS A 34 26.51 -23.37 5.61
C LYS A 34 26.29 -23.19 4.10
N THR A 35 26.48 -24.25 3.33
CA THR A 35 26.25 -24.20 1.88
C THR A 35 24.75 -24.33 1.59
N GLU A 36 24.16 -23.28 1.00
CA GLU A 36 22.76 -23.24 0.57
C GLU A 36 22.69 -23.00 -0.94
N PRO A 37 22.10 -23.92 -1.71
CA PRO A 37 21.89 -23.73 -3.14
C PRO A 37 20.69 -22.81 -3.42
N ILE A 38 20.80 -22.03 -4.49
CA ILE A 38 19.70 -21.37 -5.17
C ILE A 38 19.51 -22.11 -6.48
N THR A 39 18.32 -22.68 -6.70
CA THR A 39 18.03 -23.47 -7.90
C THR A 39 17.38 -22.63 -8.99
N VAL A 40 17.40 -23.12 -10.23
CA VAL A 40 16.66 -22.54 -11.37
C VAL A 40 15.19 -22.35 -11.03
N LYS A 41 14.57 -23.34 -10.37
CA LYS A 41 13.16 -23.26 -9.95
C LYS A 41 12.91 -22.07 -9.03
N MET A 42 13.74 -21.90 -8.00
CA MET A 42 13.61 -20.78 -7.05
C MET A 42 13.77 -19.43 -7.75
N LEU A 43 14.72 -19.31 -8.65
CA LEU A 43 14.94 -18.09 -9.41
C LEU A 43 13.75 -17.78 -10.34
N LYS A 44 13.25 -18.77 -11.09
CA LYS A 44 12.07 -18.64 -11.94
C LYS A 44 10.83 -18.20 -11.15
N GLU A 45 10.66 -18.73 -9.95
CA GLU A 45 9.52 -18.39 -9.09
C GLU A 45 9.58 -16.93 -8.63
N GLN A 46 10.78 -16.49 -8.19
CA GLN A 46 10.99 -15.09 -7.79
C GLN A 46 10.85 -14.11 -8.97
N VAL A 47 11.38 -14.50 -10.15
CA VAL A 47 11.22 -13.73 -11.39
C VAL A 47 9.74 -13.58 -11.75
N ARG A 48 8.96 -14.68 -11.73
CA ARG A 48 7.51 -14.63 -12.03
C ARG A 48 6.72 -13.73 -11.08
N GLN A 49 7.06 -13.77 -9.79
CA GLN A 49 6.42 -12.88 -8.80
C GLN A 49 6.68 -11.41 -9.13
N MET A 50 7.93 -11.07 -9.49
CA MET A 50 8.30 -9.71 -9.86
C MET A 50 7.67 -9.29 -11.20
N GLU A 51 7.63 -10.16 -12.21
CA GLU A 51 6.96 -9.93 -13.49
C GLU A 51 5.46 -9.68 -13.30
N SER A 52 4.82 -10.46 -12.44
CA SER A 52 3.41 -10.27 -12.09
C SER A 52 3.15 -8.92 -11.42
N ALA A 53 4.02 -8.50 -10.50
CA ALA A 53 3.90 -7.21 -9.82
C ALA A 53 4.15 -6.02 -10.76
N LEU A 54 5.08 -6.16 -11.72
CA LEU A 54 5.42 -5.11 -12.69
C LEU A 54 4.51 -5.10 -13.93
N GLY A 55 3.72 -6.15 -14.15
CA GLY A 55 2.88 -6.33 -15.35
C GLY A 55 3.67 -6.49 -16.66
N ARG A 56 4.96 -6.83 -16.59
CA ARG A 56 5.85 -7.00 -17.75
C ARG A 56 6.97 -8.02 -17.48
N PRO A 57 7.48 -8.69 -18.54
CA PRO A 57 8.62 -9.60 -18.38
C PRO A 57 9.90 -8.86 -17.98
N LEU A 58 10.76 -9.56 -17.24
CA LEU A 58 12.10 -9.09 -16.89
C LEU A 58 13.12 -9.45 -17.97
N ASP A 59 14.01 -8.52 -18.30
CA ASP A 59 15.17 -8.79 -19.14
C ASP A 59 16.26 -9.59 -18.39
N ALA A 60 17.32 -9.99 -19.11
CA ALA A 60 18.41 -10.79 -18.55
C ALA A 60 19.17 -10.06 -17.42
N GLY A 61 19.32 -8.73 -17.51
CA GLY A 61 19.95 -7.92 -16.48
C GLY A 61 19.14 -7.92 -15.20
N MET A 62 17.84 -7.66 -15.30
CA MET A 62 16.90 -7.67 -14.17
C MET A 62 16.82 -9.07 -13.51
N ARG A 63 16.86 -10.15 -14.28
CA ARG A 63 16.90 -11.53 -13.72
C ARG A 63 18.17 -11.78 -12.91
N ARG A 64 19.32 -11.25 -13.33
CA ARG A 64 20.57 -11.28 -12.56
C ARG A 64 20.48 -10.46 -11.28
N GLU A 65 19.79 -9.32 -11.30
CA GLU A 65 19.52 -8.53 -10.09
C GLU A 65 18.64 -9.29 -9.10
N VAL A 66 17.62 -10.01 -9.58
CA VAL A 66 16.80 -10.91 -8.75
C VAL A 66 17.68 -11.98 -8.10
N LEU A 67 18.57 -12.65 -8.86
CA LEU A 67 19.51 -13.63 -8.30
C LEU A 67 20.44 -12.99 -7.27
N SER A 68 20.97 -11.80 -7.57
CA SER A 68 21.82 -11.03 -6.65
C SER A 68 21.11 -10.70 -5.33
N SER A 69 19.82 -10.33 -5.41
CA SER A 69 18.97 -10.10 -4.24
C SER A 69 18.76 -11.38 -3.41
N MET A 70 18.50 -12.51 -4.08
CA MET A 70 18.37 -13.82 -3.40
C MET A 70 19.67 -14.25 -2.70
N ILE A 71 20.84 -13.98 -3.29
CA ILE A 71 22.14 -14.21 -2.67
C ILE A 71 22.29 -13.33 -1.42
N ASN A 72 21.98 -12.03 -1.51
CA ASN A 72 22.06 -11.11 -0.39
C ASN A 72 21.14 -11.51 0.78
N GLU A 73 19.90 -11.92 0.47
CA GLU A 73 18.96 -12.43 1.47
C GLU A 73 19.54 -13.61 2.25
N ARG A 74 20.11 -14.61 1.54
CA ARG A 74 20.71 -15.79 2.19
C ARG A 74 21.94 -15.43 3.01
N LEU A 75 22.79 -14.54 2.51
CA LEU A 75 23.96 -14.05 3.26
C LEU A 75 23.52 -13.37 4.55
N ALA A 76 22.51 -12.51 4.49
CA ALA A 76 22.02 -11.80 5.67
C ALA A 76 21.36 -12.75 6.68
N LEU A 77 20.59 -13.74 6.22
CA LEU A 77 19.98 -14.75 7.10
C LEU A 77 21.01 -15.63 7.77
N GLN A 78 22.04 -16.12 7.03
CA GLN A 78 23.12 -16.91 7.60
C GLN A 78 23.95 -16.08 8.61
N ALA A 79 24.17 -14.79 8.33
CA ALA A 79 24.86 -13.90 9.25
C ALA A 79 24.07 -13.65 10.52
N ALA A 80 22.74 -13.43 10.40
CA ALA A 80 21.85 -13.29 11.54
C ALA A 80 21.83 -14.56 12.41
N GLU A 81 21.75 -15.75 11.76
CA GLU A 81 21.83 -17.05 12.45
C GLU A 81 23.13 -17.22 13.21
N LYS A 82 24.26 -16.88 12.62
CA LYS A 82 25.59 -16.92 13.24
C LYS A 82 25.66 -16.05 14.51
N GLU A 83 25.04 -14.90 14.47
CA GLU A 83 24.99 -13.97 15.60
C GLU A 83 23.80 -14.21 16.55
N LYS A 84 23.05 -15.30 16.34
CA LYS A 84 21.86 -15.68 17.13
C LYS A 84 20.75 -14.61 17.14
N ILE A 85 20.69 -13.82 16.08
CA ILE A 85 19.62 -12.84 15.89
C ILE A 85 18.44 -13.59 15.23
N THR A 86 17.38 -13.76 16.00
CA THR A 86 16.19 -14.49 15.59
C THR A 86 14.93 -13.65 15.79
N VAL A 87 13.90 -13.97 15.04
CA VAL A 87 12.55 -13.41 15.18
C VAL A 87 11.64 -14.50 15.74
N THR A 88 10.96 -14.17 16.82
CA THR A 88 10.01 -15.07 17.49
C THR A 88 8.66 -15.08 16.76
N ASP A 89 7.88 -16.12 16.95
CA ASP A 89 6.53 -16.16 16.39
C ASP A 89 5.61 -15.09 17.00
N ALA A 90 5.90 -14.62 18.21
CA ALA A 90 5.20 -13.49 18.83
C ALA A 90 5.45 -12.18 18.07
N GLU A 91 6.68 -11.89 17.65
CA GLU A 91 7.02 -10.71 16.86
C GLU A 91 6.35 -10.77 15.48
N VAL A 92 6.31 -11.94 14.85
CA VAL A 92 5.57 -12.14 13.59
C VAL A 92 4.07 -11.91 13.80
N ASN A 93 3.49 -12.49 14.86
CA ASN A 93 2.07 -12.34 15.18
C ASN A 93 1.70 -10.88 15.41
N GLN A 94 2.56 -10.09 16.08
CA GLN A 94 2.31 -8.67 16.28
C GLN A 94 2.15 -7.94 14.94
N GLN A 95 3.06 -8.15 13.98
CA GLN A 95 2.95 -7.55 12.66
C GLN A 95 1.64 -7.94 11.94
N PHE A 96 1.26 -9.20 12.03
CA PHE A 96 0.00 -9.68 11.42
C PHE A 96 -1.25 -9.11 12.11
N ASN A 97 -1.20 -8.90 13.42
CA ASN A 97 -2.29 -8.24 14.14
C ASN A 97 -2.41 -6.76 13.74
N GLU A 98 -1.31 -6.06 13.48
CA GLU A 98 -1.32 -4.70 12.95
C GLU A 98 -1.94 -4.63 11.55
N LEU A 99 -1.54 -5.54 10.64
CA LEU A 99 -2.16 -5.65 9.31
C LEU A 99 -3.66 -5.95 9.40
N ARG A 100 -4.06 -6.86 10.28
CA ARG A 100 -5.47 -7.21 10.53
C ARG A 100 -6.26 -6.01 11.09
N SER A 101 -5.65 -5.24 11.98
CA SER A 101 -6.26 -4.02 12.52
C SER A 101 -6.46 -2.96 11.44
N GLN A 102 -5.48 -2.75 10.56
CA GLN A 102 -5.59 -1.83 9.42
C GLN A 102 -6.73 -2.25 8.48
N LEU A 103 -6.82 -3.54 8.14
CA LEU A 103 -7.93 -4.07 7.34
C LEU A 103 -9.28 -3.85 8.05
N GLY A 104 -9.32 -4.06 9.38
CA GLY A 104 -10.51 -3.82 10.18
C GLY A 104 -10.98 -2.36 10.16
N GLN A 105 -10.04 -1.42 10.20
CA GLN A 105 -10.36 0.01 10.06
C GLN A 105 -10.96 0.33 8.68
N MET A 106 -10.45 -0.29 7.62
CA MET A 106 -10.99 -0.12 6.26
C MET A 106 -12.39 -0.71 6.11
N LEU A 107 -12.66 -1.85 6.78
CA LEU A 107 -13.96 -2.52 6.75
C LEU A 107 -14.99 -1.94 7.74
N GLY A 108 -14.55 -1.09 8.69
CA GLY A 108 -15.38 -0.61 9.80
C GLY A 108 -15.73 -1.67 10.84
N ARG A 109 -15.10 -2.87 10.77
CA ARG A 109 -15.28 -4.01 11.71
C ARG A 109 -14.06 -4.93 11.70
N ALA A 110 -13.94 -5.80 12.67
CA ALA A 110 -12.92 -6.84 12.67
C ALA A 110 -13.11 -7.79 11.47
N PRO A 111 -12.04 -8.05 10.65
CA PRO A 111 -12.12 -9.01 9.56
C PRO A 111 -12.16 -10.45 10.09
N THR A 112 -12.87 -11.31 9.41
CA THR A 112 -12.80 -12.77 9.64
C THR A 112 -11.46 -13.32 9.16
N ASP A 113 -11.10 -14.55 9.55
CA ASP A 113 -9.87 -15.19 9.08
C ASP A 113 -9.88 -15.39 7.56
N ALA A 114 -11.03 -15.73 6.98
CA ALA A 114 -11.16 -15.88 5.52
C ALA A 114 -10.92 -14.55 4.79
N GLU A 115 -11.54 -13.47 5.24
CA GLU A 115 -11.34 -12.12 4.65
C GLU A 115 -9.89 -11.66 4.75
N PHE A 116 -9.24 -11.92 5.88
CA PHE A 116 -7.84 -11.58 6.04
C PHE A 116 -6.93 -12.39 5.12
N ASN A 117 -7.15 -13.71 5.01
CA ASN A 117 -6.41 -14.59 4.09
C ASN A 117 -6.60 -14.15 2.64
N ASP A 118 -7.84 -13.84 2.25
CA ASP A 118 -8.15 -13.37 0.89
C ASP A 118 -7.50 -12.03 0.59
N ALA A 119 -7.49 -11.08 1.54
CA ALA A 119 -6.82 -9.81 1.39
C ALA A 119 -5.30 -9.98 1.18
N ILE A 120 -4.64 -10.83 1.97
CA ILE A 120 -3.22 -11.15 1.77
C ILE A 120 -2.99 -11.77 0.39
N ARG A 121 -3.81 -12.76 0.00
CA ARG A 121 -3.67 -13.42 -1.31
C ARG A 121 -3.90 -12.46 -2.48
N GLN A 122 -4.90 -11.59 -2.40
CA GLN A 122 -5.16 -10.58 -3.44
C GLN A 122 -4.04 -9.56 -3.55
N GLN A 123 -3.48 -9.12 -2.43
CA GLN A 123 -2.44 -8.11 -2.42
C GLN A 123 -1.06 -8.65 -2.80
N THR A 124 -0.74 -9.89 -2.41
CA THR A 124 0.62 -10.45 -2.53
C THR A 124 0.73 -11.61 -3.52
N GLY A 125 -0.39 -12.19 -3.93
CA GLY A 125 -0.44 -13.43 -4.72
C GLY A 125 -0.05 -14.69 -3.93
N MET A 126 0.13 -14.60 -2.60
CA MET A 126 0.64 -15.67 -1.76
C MET A 126 -0.41 -16.21 -0.78
N GLU A 127 -0.28 -17.50 -0.46
CA GLU A 127 -0.99 -18.05 0.69
C GLU A 127 -0.43 -17.48 2.00
N LEU A 128 -1.29 -17.34 3.02
CA LEU A 128 -0.92 -16.72 4.30
C LEU A 128 0.30 -17.38 4.96
N SER A 129 0.42 -18.71 4.89
CA SER A 129 1.56 -19.45 5.47
C SER A 129 2.89 -19.08 4.79
N VAL A 130 2.89 -18.97 3.46
CA VAL A 130 4.06 -18.58 2.67
C VAL A 130 4.44 -17.12 2.96
N TYR A 131 3.44 -16.23 2.98
CA TYR A 131 3.65 -14.82 3.31
C TYR A 131 4.23 -14.65 4.73
N ARG A 132 3.76 -15.47 5.68
CA ARG A 132 4.24 -15.48 7.07
C ARG A 132 5.73 -15.86 7.16
N GLU A 133 6.15 -16.88 6.43
CA GLU A 133 7.57 -17.28 6.38
C GLU A 133 8.44 -16.19 5.74
N GLN A 134 7.96 -15.54 4.70
CA GLN A 134 8.67 -14.40 4.08
C GLN A 134 8.75 -13.21 5.03
N ALA A 135 7.68 -12.88 5.74
CA ALA A 135 7.67 -11.83 6.75
C ALA A 135 8.68 -12.12 7.88
N LYS A 136 8.75 -13.37 8.35
CA LYS A 136 9.74 -13.79 9.35
C LYS A 136 11.17 -13.57 8.88
N LYS A 137 11.49 -13.93 7.63
CA LYS A 137 12.81 -13.68 7.03
C LYS A 137 13.12 -12.18 6.93
N ALA A 138 12.16 -11.40 6.42
CA ALA A 138 12.31 -9.95 6.29
C ALA A 138 12.54 -9.26 7.65
N LEU A 139 11.77 -9.63 8.68
CA LEU A 139 11.96 -9.15 10.05
C LEU A 139 13.33 -9.55 10.62
N THR A 140 13.81 -10.78 10.32
CA THR A 140 15.13 -11.24 10.76
C THR A 140 16.23 -10.39 10.15
N ILE A 141 16.17 -10.11 8.84
CA ILE A 141 17.13 -9.26 8.14
C ILE A 141 17.08 -7.83 8.67
N GLN A 142 15.87 -7.29 8.89
CA GLN A 142 15.70 -5.96 9.47
C GLN A 142 16.31 -5.87 10.87
N LYS A 143 16.05 -6.86 11.73
CA LYS A 143 16.62 -6.93 13.09
C LYS A 143 18.15 -7.03 13.07
N TYR A 144 18.69 -7.81 12.12
CA TYR A 144 20.13 -7.91 11.89
C TYR A 144 20.72 -6.58 11.42
N LEU A 145 20.12 -5.92 10.43
CA LEU A 145 20.53 -4.59 9.97
C LEU A 145 20.54 -3.58 11.11
N MET A 146 19.48 -3.54 11.91
CA MET A 146 19.38 -2.64 13.07
C MET A 146 20.48 -2.90 14.09
N ALA A 147 20.79 -4.18 14.38
CA ALA A 147 21.85 -4.55 15.31
C ALA A 147 23.24 -4.15 14.78
N LYS A 148 23.51 -4.30 13.48
CA LYS A 148 24.82 -4.04 12.88
C LYS A 148 25.07 -2.58 12.54
N LYS A 149 24.03 -1.82 12.26
CA LYS A 149 24.10 -0.44 11.77
C LYS A 149 23.42 0.57 12.72
N GLN A 150 23.32 0.22 13.99
CA GLN A 150 22.65 1.04 15.01
C GLN A 150 23.21 2.47 15.06
N ASP A 151 24.53 2.63 14.98
CA ASP A 151 25.17 3.95 15.03
C ASP A 151 24.82 4.79 13.79
N VAL A 152 24.79 4.18 12.61
CA VAL A 152 24.39 4.85 11.36
C VAL A 152 22.93 5.28 11.44
N LEU A 153 22.05 4.39 11.90
CA LEU A 153 20.62 4.67 12.03
C LEU A 153 20.33 5.74 13.09
N ARG A 154 21.13 5.81 14.17
CA ARG A 154 21.03 6.85 15.20
C ARG A 154 21.61 8.20 14.78
N SER A 155 22.40 8.25 13.71
CA SER A 155 23.01 9.49 13.22
C SER A 155 22.05 10.42 12.47
N ILE A 156 20.79 9.99 12.28
CA ILE A 156 19.75 10.79 11.60
C ILE A 156 19.45 12.03 12.44
N LYS A 157 19.79 13.19 11.88
CA LYS A 157 19.59 14.48 12.54
C LYS A 157 18.27 15.10 12.10
N GLU A 158 17.65 15.84 13.00
CA GLU A 158 16.51 16.68 12.66
C GLU A 158 16.88 17.71 11.58
N PRO A 159 15.95 18.04 10.67
CA PRO A 159 16.16 19.09 9.70
C PRO A 159 16.31 20.44 10.40
N THR A 160 17.29 21.21 9.95
CA THR A 160 17.46 22.62 10.37
C THR A 160 16.41 23.50 9.73
N GLU A 161 16.18 24.67 10.31
CA GLU A 161 15.27 25.68 9.72
C GLU A 161 15.74 26.13 8.31
N ALA A 162 17.04 26.18 8.06
CA ALA A 162 17.60 26.49 6.76
C ALA A 162 17.26 25.42 5.70
N GLU A 163 17.29 24.15 6.09
CA GLU A 163 16.90 23.04 5.20
C GLU A 163 15.40 23.06 4.91
N ILE A 164 14.57 23.36 5.91
CA ILE A 164 13.12 23.49 5.74
C ILE A 164 12.81 24.68 4.81
N ALA A 165 13.46 25.83 5.00
CA ALA A 165 13.30 26.99 4.14
C ALA A 165 13.72 26.69 2.69
N LYS A 166 14.83 25.98 2.49
CA LYS A 166 15.28 25.55 1.16
C LYS A 166 14.30 24.61 0.50
N GLU A 167 13.78 23.64 1.23
CA GLU A 167 12.76 22.69 0.69
C GLU A 167 11.46 23.42 0.35
N TYR A 168 11.08 24.43 1.16
CA TYR A 168 9.96 25.29 0.86
C TYR A 168 10.19 26.07 -0.46
N ASP A 169 11.34 26.70 -0.63
CA ASP A 169 11.66 27.49 -1.84
C ASP A 169 11.60 26.62 -3.11
N ILE A 170 12.13 25.38 -3.03
CA ILE A 170 12.11 24.41 -4.15
C ILE A 170 10.67 24.05 -4.52
N ASN A 171 9.80 23.84 -3.53
CA ASN A 171 8.42 23.35 -3.74
C ASN A 171 7.37 24.46 -3.68
N SER A 172 7.75 25.73 -3.54
CA SER A 172 6.84 26.85 -3.29
C SER A 172 5.75 27.01 -4.35
N THR A 173 6.04 26.70 -5.61
CA THR A 173 5.06 26.70 -6.71
C THR A 173 3.99 25.61 -6.58
N ASP A 174 4.31 24.50 -5.93
CA ASP A 174 3.41 23.35 -5.72
C ASP A 174 2.65 23.43 -4.40
N LEU A 175 3.13 24.29 -3.48
CA LEU A 175 2.48 24.57 -2.19
C LEU A 175 1.32 25.52 -2.37
N VAL A 176 0.37 25.13 -3.21
CA VAL A 176 -0.86 25.87 -3.48
C VAL A 176 -2.04 25.15 -2.84
N GLN A 177 -2.77 25.89 -1.99
CA GLN A 177 -4.09 25.47 -1.57
C GLN A 177 -5.07 25.80 -2.70
N PRO A 178 -5.68 24.81 -3.37
CA PRO A 178 -6.74 25.08 -4.33
C PRO A 178 -7.96 25.72 -3.63
N GLU A 179 -8.86 26.32 -4.39
CA GLU A 179 -10.18 26.66 -3.85
C GLU A 179 -10.80 25.40 -3.23
N THR A 180 -11.17 25.47 -1.97
CA THR A 180 -11.53 24.30 -1.15
C THR A 180 -12.80 24.58 -0.36
N VAL A 181 -13.67 23.60 -0.25
CA VAL A 181 -14.84 23.64 0.63
C VAL A 181 -14.70 22.56 1.71
N GLU A 182 -15.03 22.95 2.92
CA GLU A 182 -15.24 22.07 4.07
C GLU A 182 -16.72 21.99 4.39
N PHE A 183 -17.24 20.79 4.58
CA PHE A 183 -18.65 20.54 4.78
C PHE A 183 -18.90 19.38 5.74
N SER A 184 -20.07 19.35 6.33
CA SER A 184 -20.66 18.17 6.94
C SER A 184 -21.69 17.56 6.00
N ALA A 185 -21.92 16.24 6.09
CA ALA A 185 -22.77 15.52 5.15
C ALA A 185 -23.67 14.48 5.81
N ILE A 186 -24.90 14.38 5.30
CA ILE A 186 -25.81 13.24 5.47
C ILE A 186 -25.68 12.41 4.20
N VAL A 187 -25.44 11.11 4.34
CA VAL A 187 -25.03 10.23 3.22
C VAL A 187 -25.95 9.02 3.16
N PHE A 188 -26.50 8.76 1.99
CA PHE A 188 -27.26 7.57 1.66
C PHE A 188 -26.40 6.71 0.72
N PRO A 189 -25.61 5.75 1.25
CA PRO A 189 -24.74 4.94 0.43
C PRO A 189 -25.52 4.02 -0.49
N VAL A 190 -25.01 3.79 -1.71
CA VAL A 190 -25.59 2.90 -2.72
C VAL A 190 -24.64 1.75 -2.96
N ALA A 191 -24.97 0.57 -2.41
CA ALA A 191 -24.14 -0.62 -2.55
C ALA A 191 -24.25 -1.25 -3.96
N ASN A 192 -25.44 -1.19 -4.57
CA ASN A 192 -25.73 -1.77 -5.88
C ASN A 192 -26.83 -0.99 -6.63
N ASP A 193 -26.99 -1.27 -7.93
CA ASP A 193 -27.96 -0.54 -8.77
C ASP A 193 -29.42 -0.75 -8.37
N ALA A 194 -29.76 -1.90 -7.78
CA ALA A 194 -31.11 -2.19 -7.33
C ALA A 194 -31.58 -1.23 -6.22
N GLU A 195 -30.67 -0.75 -5.39
CA GLU A 195 -30.98 0.18 -4.30
C GLU A 195 -31.01 1.65 -4.72
N LYS A 196 -30.47 1.96 -5.89
CA LYS A 196 -30.24 3.35 -6.34
C LYS A 196 -31.48 4.22 -6.23
N ASN A 197 -32.62 3.77 -6.78
CA ASN A 197 -33.85 4.55 -6.76
C ASN A 197 -34.38 4.73 -5.34
N LYS A 198 -34.40 3.68 -4.53
CA LYS A 198 -34.83 3.73 -3.12
C LYS A 198 -34.01 4.74 -2.33
N LYS A 199 -32.65 4.66 -2.44
CA LYS A 199 -31.75 5.57 -1.73
C LYS A 199 -31.91 7.03 -2.18
N ARG A 200 -32.18 7.26 -3.48
CA ARG A 200 -32.47 8.59 -3.99
C ARG A 200 -33.77 9.16 -3.40
N GLU A 201 -34.82 8.33 -3.31
CA GLU A 201 -36.09 8.75 -2.70
C GLU A 201 -35.94 9.07 -1.20
N GLU A 202 -35.21 8.24 -0.46
CA GLU A 202 -34.89 8.47 0.95
C GLU A 202 -34.13 9.80 1.11
N ALA A 203 -33.12 10.07 0.31
CA ALA A 203 -32.35 11.31 0.31
C ALA A 203 -33.22 12.52 -0.03
N ASN A 204 -34.10 12.42 -1.05
CA ASN A 204 -35.01 13.49 -1.44
C ASN A 204 -36.06 13.78 -0.36
N LYS A 205 -36.54 12.76 0.35
CA LYS A 205 -37.45 12.95 1.50
C LYS A 205 -36.73 13.70 2.60
N MET A 206 -35.52 13.28 2.96
CA MET A 206 -34.70 13.95 3.97
C MET A 206 -34.40 15.41 3.58
N ALA A 207 -34.05 15.67 2.33
CA ALA A 207 -33.79 17.02 1.83
C ALA A 207 -35.03 17.93 1.96
N ARG A 208 -36.25 17.42 1.69
CA ARG A 208 -37.51 18.19 1.89
C ARG A 208 -37.74 18.51 3.37
N GLU A 209 -37.52 17.55 4.26
CA GLU A 209 -37.63 17.79 5.72
C GLU A 209 -36.68 18.89 6.20
N ILE A 210 -35.42 18.87 5.69
CA ILE A 210 -34.39 19.86 6.03
C ILE A 210 -34.71 21.22 5.39
N ASN A 211 -35.19 21.26 4.14
CA ASN A 211 -35.55 22.53 3.48
C ASN A 211 -36.71 23.25 4.18
N ASN A 212 -37.67 22.50 4.73
CA ASN A 212 -38.79 23.09 5.52
C ASN A 212 -38.32 23.63 6.85
N ASN A 213 -37.30 23.05 7.45
CA ASN A 213 -36.67 23.53 8.67
C ASN A 213 -35.14 23.21 8.63
N PRO A 214 -34.31 24.19 8.23
CA PRO A 214 -32.85 23.99 8.09
C PRO A 214 -32.12 23.57 9.37
N GLU A 215 -32.68 23.89 10.56
CA GLU A 215 -32.12 23.49 11.86
C GLU A 215 -32.13 21.96 12.02
N ASN A 216 -33.05 21.27 11.33
CA ASN A 216 -33.11 19.82 11.33
C ASN A 216 -31.85 19.15 10.77
N PHE A 217 -31.01 19.85 9.99
CA PHE A 217 -29.79 19.26 9.45
C PHE A 217 -28.85 18.81 10.55
N ASP A 218 -28.61 19.64 11.55
CA ASP A 218 -27.68 19.34 12.64
C ASP A 218 -28.23 18.23 13.55
N ASP A 219 -29.56 18.21 13.79
CA ASP A 219 -30.22 17.09 14.49
C ASP A 219 -30.10 15.77 13.75
N LYS A 220 -30.32 15.77 12.43
CA LYS A 220 -30.16 14.57 11.57
C LYS A 220 -28.69 14.13 11.55
N LEU A 221 -27.73 15.06 11.51
CA LEU A 221 -26.32 14.77 11.58
C LEU A 221 -25.94 14.07 12.90
N GLN A 222 -26.53 14.46 14.04
CA GLN A 222 -26.30 13.79 15.32
C GLN A 222 -26.97 12.40 15.37
N ARG A 223 -28.22 12.29 14.92
CA ARG A 223 -28.94 10.98 14.89
C ARG A 223 -28.27 9.97 13.98
N GLY A 224 -27.66 10.42 12.87
CA GLY A 224 -26.95 9.56 11.91
C GLY A 224 -25.69 8.89 12.45
N LYS A 225 -25.22 9.25 13.65
CA LYS A 225 -24.14 8.52 14.36
C LYS A 225 -24.59 7.17 14.90
N SER A 226 -25.90 6.95 15.01
CA SER A 226 -26.45 5.67 15.46
C SER A 226 -26.38 4.64 14.33
N PRO A 227 -25.95 3.39 14.61
CA PRO A 227 -25.92 2.33 13.59
C PRO A 227 -27.27 2.03 12.92
N ASN A 228 -28.39 2.39 13.59
CA ASN A 228 -29.75 2.13 13.12
C ASN A 228 -30.40 3.34 12.42
N ALA A 229 -29.65 4.38 12.10
CA ALA A 229 -30.20 5.59 11.51
C ALA A 229 -30.73 5.41 10.07
N GLY A 230 -30.28 4.40 9.35
CA GLY A 230 -30.64 4.13 7.95
C GLY A 230 -29.89 4.99 6.94
N TYR A 231 -29.00 5.88 7.40
CA TYR A 231 -28.10 6.72 6.62
C TYR A 231 -26.80 6.94 7.41
N ASN A 232 -25.74 7.32 6.70
CA ASN A 232 -24.45 7.63 7.29
C ASN A 232 -24.27 9.16 7.43
N VAL A 233 -23.31 9.58 8.22
CA VAL A 233 -22.95 10.99 8.37
C VAL A 233 -21.44 11.19 8.31
N SER A 234 -21.02 12.32 7.76
CA SER A 234 -19.67 12.83 7.84
C SER A 234 -19.68 14.16 8.58
N GLN A 235 -18.89 14.27 9.65
CA GLN A 235 -18.77 15.51 10.40
C GLN A 235 -17.89 16.53 9.66
N ARG A 236 -16.93 16.04 8.87
CA ARG A 236 -15.97 16.87 8.16
C ARG A 236 -15.60 16.18 6.83
N GLY A 237 -16.03 16.77 5.73
CA GLY A 237 -15.58 16.47 4.38
C GLY A 237 -14.80 17.67 3.84
N ILE A 238 -13.73 17.41 3.11
CA ILE A 238 -12.93 18.43 2.43
C ILE A 238 -12.85 18.06 0.95
N ILE A 239 -13.21 19.00 0.08
CA ILE A 239 -13.07 18.83 -1.37
C ILE A 239 -12.31 20.01 -1.94
N GLN A 240 -11.30 19.72 -2.71
CA GLN A 240 -10.48 20.70 -3.40
C GLN A 240 -10.85 20.81 -4.88
N LYS A 241 -10.85 22.01 -5.42
CA LYS A 241 -11.02 22.28 -6.86
C LYS A 241 -9.77 21.91 -7.64
N ASN A 242 -9.56 20.61 -7.81
CA ASN A 242 -8.47 20.03 -8.59
C ASN A 242 -8.89 18.68 -9.18
N ALA A 243 -8.01 18.05 -9.95
CA ALA A 243 -8.28 16.77 -10.59
C ALA A 243 -8.62 15.66 -9.57
N THR A 244 -7.97 15.64 -8.41
CA THR A 244 -8.24 14.68 -7.34
C THR A 244 -9.65 14.85 -6.77
N GLY A 245 -10.04 16.08 -6.44
CA GLY A 245 -11.40 16.36 -5.96
C GLY A 245 -12.46 15.98 -7.00
N GLN A 246 -12.22 16.28 -8.27
CA GLN A 246 -13.11 15.86 -9.37
C GLN A 246 -13.23 14.33 -9.48
N GLN A 247 -12.13 13.60 -9.33
CA GLN A 247 -12.16 12.13 -9.32
C GLN A 247 -12.92 11.56 -8.13
N GLN A 248 -12.78 12.18 -6.96
CA GLN A 248 -13.41 11.71 -5.72
C GLN A 248 -14.93 11.82 -5.74
N VAL A 249 -15.48 12.95 -6.21
CA VAL A 249 -16.90 13.24 -6.08
C VAL A 249 -17.63 13.46 -7.40
N GLY A 250 -16.92 13.55 -8.51
CA GLY A 250 -17.44 13.89 -9.82
C GLY A 250 -17.62 15.39 -10.03
N GLN A 251 -17.62 15.82 -11.29
CA GLN A 251 -17.67 17.23 -11.69
C GLN A 251 -18.92 17.94 -11.16
N ALA A 252 -20.10 17.32 -11.32
CA ALA A 252 -21.36 17.93 -10.93
C ALA A 252 -21.46 18.19 -9.41
N PHE A 253 -20.98 17.25 -8.60
CA PHE A 253 -20.94 17.43 -7.15
C PHE A 253 -19.97 18.56 -6.76
N LEU A 254 -18.76 18.55 -7.34
CA LEU A 254 -17.73 19.55 -7.06
C LEU A 254 -18.22 20.97 -7.39
N GLU A 255 -18.82 21.16 -8.57
CA GLU A 255 -19.34 22.46 -8.98
C GLU A 255 -20.45 22.98 -8.06
N GLU A 256 -21.40 22.13 -7.67
CA GLU A 256 -22.49 22.51 -6.77
C GLU A 256 -21.95 22.85 -5.36
N ALA A 257 -21.02 22.05 -4.83
CA ALA A 257 -20.43 22.32 -3.53
C ALA A 257 -19.66 23.66 -3.52
N LEU A 258 -18.93 23.98 -4.58
CA LEU A 258 -18.21 25.24 -4.72
C LEU A 258 -19.12 26.46 -4.90
N LYS A 259 -20.30 26.31 -5.51
CA LYS A 259 -21.29 27.39 -5.68
C LYS A 259 -21.99 27.75 -4.38
N LEU A 260 -22.18 26.79 -3.47
CA LEU A 260 -22.86 27.05 -2.21
C LEU A 260 -22.09 28.02 -1.34
N GLU A 261 -22.80 28.92 -0.67
CA GLU A 261 -22.24 29.84 0.33
C GLU A 261 -22.03 29.10 1.66
N GLN A 262 -21.18 29.67 2.51
CA GLN A 262 -20.95 29.15 3.85
C GLN A 262 -22.26 29.15 4.65
N GLY A 263 -22.50 28.08 5.39
CA GLY A 263 -23.72 27.85 6.17
C GLY A 263 -24.92 27.33 5.37
N LYS A 264 -24.85 27.33 4.01
CA LYS A 264 -25.96 26.84 3.17
C LYS A 264 -25.92 25.33 3.03
N ILE A 265 -27.12 24.78 2.85
CA ILE A 265 -27.37 23.35 2.68
C ILE A 265 -27.67 23.07 1.20
N SER A 266 -27.14 21.99 0.65
CA SER A 266 -27.34 21.59 -0.73
C SER A 266 -28.71 20.95 -0.97
N LYS A 267 -29.16 20.93 -2.23
CA LYS A 267 -30.04 19.87 -2.72
C LYS A 267 -29.34 18.50 -2.59
N VAL A 268 -30.04 17.43 -2.95
CA VAL A 268 -29.42 16.10 -3.04
C VAL A 268 -28.37 16.08 -4.17
N LEU A 269 -27.14 15.73 -3.82
CA LEU A 269 -26.02 15.57 -4.73
C LEU A 269 -25.72 14.07 -4.90
N GLU A 270 -25.29 13.65 -6.08
CA GLU A 270 -24.96 12.25 -6.36
C GLU A 270 -23.46 12.08 -6.64
N ILE A 271 -22.85 11.09 -5.98
CA ILE A 271 -21.57 10.52 -6.39
C ILE A 271 -21.89 9.19 -7.09
N PRO A 272 -21.69 9.09 -8.42
CA PRO A 272 -22.26 8.00 -9.22
C PRO A 272 -21.47 6.68 -9.13
N SER A 273 -20.20 6.71 -8.70
CA SER A 273 -19.29 5.55 -8.71
C SER A 273 -18.23 5.62 -7.64
N GLY A 274 -17.46 4.53 -7.47
CA GLY A 274 -16.37 4.44 -6.50
C GLY A 274 -16.85 4.08 -5.09
N GLN A 275 -15.93 4.12 -4.13
CA GLN A 275 -16.20 3.76 -2.73
C GLN A 275 -17.20 4.73 -2.05
N ALA A 276 -17.24 5.97 -2.52
CA ALA A 276 -18.13 7.00 -1.99
C ALA A 276 -19.48 7.07 -2.72
N ARG A 277 -19.82 6.06 -3.56
CA ARG A 277 -21.06 6.05 -4.32
C ARG A 277 -22.28 6.23 -3.44
N GLY A 278 -23.13 7.23 -3.74
CA GLY A 278 -24.32 7.50 -2.96
C GLY A 278 -24.94 8.86 -3.22
N TYR A 279 -25.92 9.20 -2.39
CA TYR A 279 -26.61 10.50 -2.38
C TYR A 279 -26.25 11.26 -1.13
N TYR A 280 -26.00 12.56 -1.28
CA TYR A 280 -25.44 13.43 -0.27
C TYR A 280 -26.28 14.68 -0.10
N ILE A 281 -26.51 15.11 1.13
CA ILE A 281 -26.97 16.44 1.50
C ILE A 281 -25.86 17.05 2.32
N ILE A 282 -25.23 18.12 1.85
CA ILE A 282 -24.09 18.75 2.50
C ILE A 282 -24.46 20.14 3.05
N LYS A 283 -23.84 20.51 4.15
CA LYS A 283 -23.84 21.86 4.71
C LYS A 283 -22.43 22.40 4.70
N ILE A 284 -22.20 23.52 4.03
CA ILE A 284 -20.88 24.13 3.91
C ILE A 284 -20.50 24.74 5.25
N ALA A 285 -19.42 24.23 5.84
CA ALA A 285 -18.86 24.76 7.09
C ALA A 285 -17.91 25.93 6.80
N HIS A 286 -16.97 25.73 5.87
CA HIS A 286 -15.98 26.75 5.50
C HIS A 286 -15.68 26.73 4.01
N LYS A 287 -15.32 27.90 3.47
CA LYS A 287 -14.80 28.09 2.11
C LYS A 287 -13.41 28.70 2.22
N TYR A 288 -12.47 28.06 1.56
CA TYR A 288 -11.08 28.50 1.54
C TYR A 288 -10.72 28.91 0.10
N PRO A 289 -10.36 30.18 -0.13
CA PRO A 289 -9.94 30.64 -1.45
C PRO A 289 -8.62 29.99 -1.86
N LYS A 290 -8.35 29.96 -3.17
CA LYS A 290 -7.02 29.58 -3.68
C LYS A 290 -5.97 30.52 -3.12
N LYS A 291 -4.89 29.98 -2.54
CA LYS A 291 -3.74 30.75 -2.09
C LYS A 291 -2.44 29.93 -2.16
N PHE A 292 -1.30 30.63 -2.26
CA PHE A 292 0.00 30.03 -1.98
C PHE A 292 0.16 29.90 -0.46
N LEU A 293 0.58 28.72 -0.02
CA LEU A 293 0.78 28.45 1.39
C LEU A 293 2.17 28.92 1.82
N THR A 294 2.22 29.68 2.92
CA THR A 294 3.47 30.00 3.63
C THR A 294 3.85 28.87 4.58
N LEU A 295 5.07 28.92 5.13
CA LEU A 295 5.51 27.93 6.13
C LEU A 295 4.61 27.85 7.36
N GLU A 296 3.98 28.96 7.75
CA GLU A 296 3.13 29.06 8.93
C GLU A 296 1.65 28.71 8.66
N ASP A 297 1.27 28.59 7.41
CA ASP A 297 -0.08 28.18 7.05
C ASP A 297 -0.34 26.72 7.40
N THR A 298 -1.54 26.45 7.93
CA THR A 298 -2.01 25.09 8.16
C THR A 298 -2.44 24.45 6.84
N HIS A 299 -1.89 23.29 6.55
CA HIS A 299 -2.29 22.49 5.40
C HIS A 299 -3.61 21.79 5.71
N LEU A 300 -4.68 22.12 4.99
CA LEU A 300 -6.07 21.69 5.32
C LEU A 300 -6.25 20.16 5.37
N LEU A 301 -5.51 19.41 4.55
CA LEU A 301 -5.62 17.95 4.52
C LEU A 301 -4.87 17.27 5.66
N TYR A 302 -3.76 17.85 6.10
CA TYR A 302 -2.91 17.26 7.15
C TYR A 302 -3.23 17.82 8.56
N GLY A 303 -3.86 18.99 8.64
CA GLY A 303 -4.16 19.65 9.91
C GLY A 303 -2.95 20.25 10.62
N GLU A 304 -1.79 20.28 9.96
CA GLU A 304 -0.51 20.77 10.46
C GLU A 304 0.05 21.90 9.61
N THR A 305 1.02 22.66 10.13
CA THR A 305 1.67 23.72 9.35
C THR A 305 2.49 23.13 8.20
N VAL A 306 2.63 23.90 7.12
CA VAL A 306 3.52 23.55 6.01
C VAL A 306 4.94 23.26 6.51
N ARG A 307 5.42 24.04 7.48
CA ARG A 307 6.70 23.82 8.17
C ARG A 307 6.82 22.39 8.74
N THR A 308 5.81 21.95 9.49
CA THR A 308 5.77 20.61 10.08
C THR A 308 5.74 19.53 9.00
N VAL A 309 4.90 19.69 8.00
CA VAL A 309 4.79 18.73 6.86
C VAL A 309 6.12 18.59 6.12
N LEU A 310 6.81 19.71 5.85
CA LEU A 310 8.12 19.69 5.18
C LEU A 310 9.20 19.07 6.08
N ARG A 311 9.21 19.39 7.38
CA ARG A 311 10.13 18.75 8.33
C ARG A 311 9.99 17.24 8.32
N GLU A 312 8.78 16.73 8.43
CA GLU A 312 8.52 15.29 8.39
C GLU A 312 8.88 14.66 7.04
N THR A 313 8.65 15.38 5.95
CA THR A 313 9.02 14.93 4.61
C THR A 313 10.52 14.80 4.45
N ILE A 314 11.29 15.79 4.89
CA ILE A 314 12.76 15.74 4.90
C ILE A 314 13.25 14.61 5.80
N MET A 315 12.64 14.44 6.99
CA MET A 315 13.00 13.35 7.91
C MET A 315 12.77 11.97 7.27
N ARG A 316 11.60 11.73 6.67
CA ARG A 316 11.31 10.46 5.99
C ARG A 316 12.30 10.18 4.86
N LYS A 317 12.61 11.18 4.04
CA LYS A 317 13.60 11.07 2.95
C LYS A 317 14.97 10.71 3.50
N ARG A 318 15.43 11.42 4.53
CA ARG A 318 16.70 11.18 5.21
C ARG A 318 16.76 9.80 5.86
N GLN A 319 15.70 9.37 6.53
CA GLN A 319 15.59 8.01 7.08
C GLN A 319 15.70 6.95 5.99
N GLN A 320 15.00 7.13 4.87
CA GLN A 320 15.06 6.20 3.75
C GLN A 320 16.46 6.13 3.12
N GLU A 321 17.13 7.27 2.95
CA GLU A 321 18.50 7.33 2.43
C GLU A 321 19.48 6.62 3.37
N VAL A 322 19.40 6.89 4.67
CA VAL A 322 20.26 6.25 5.67
C VAL A 322 20.03 4.74 5.76
N ILE A 323 18.77 4.28 5.72
CA ILE A 323 18.44 2.85 5.70
C ILE A 323 19.01 2.20 4.44
N THR A 324 18.84 2.84 3.27
CA THR A 324 19.36 2.32 1.99
C THR A 324 20.88 2.23 2.01
N GLN A 325 21.56 3.26 2.54
CA GLN A 325 23.00 3.25 2.70
C GLN A 325 23.45 2.13 3.65
N ALA A 326 22.80 2.02 4.81
CA ALA A 326 23.11 0.97 5.80
C ALA A 326 22.94 -0.44 5.23
N GLN A 327 21.89 -0.66 4.41
CA GLN A 327 21.67 -1.91 3.69
C GLN A 327 22.78 -2.21 2.69
N GLN A 328 23.16 -1.20 1.89
CA GLN A 328 24.22 -1.36 0.90
C GLN A 328 25.58 -1.65 1.55
N GLU A 329 25.91 -0.95 2.63
CA GLU A 329 27.13 -1.20 3.40
C GLU A 329 27.14 -2.62 3.97
N LEU A 330 26.02 -3.05 4.57
CA LEU A 330 25.87 -4.40 5.13
C LEU A 330 26.05 -5.47 4.04
N VAL A 331 25.42 -5.30 2.88
CA VAL A 331 25.58 -6.21 1.74
C VAL A 331 27.05 -6.28 1.29
N ASN A 332 27.71 -5.12 1.17
CA ASN A 332 29.12 -5.07 0.79
C ASN A 332 30.02 -5.79 1.79
N GLU A 333 29.72 -5.65 3.10
CA GLU A 333 30.44 -6.37 4.15
C GLU A 333 30.23 -7.89 4.06
N LEU A 334 29.00 -8.33 3.87
CA LEU A 334 28.64 -9.74 3.78
C LEU A 334 29.21 -10.42 2.52
N ARG A 335 29.45 -9.67 1.46
CA ARG A 335 30.05 -10.15 0.20
C ARG A 335 31.58 -10.20 0.24
N LYS A 336 32.24 -9.62 1.23
CA LYS A 336 33.70 -9.70 1.37
C LYS A 336 34.14 -11.16 1.47
N GLY A 337 35.18 -11.51 0.70
CA GLY A 337 35.67 -12.88 0.62
C GLY A 337 34.88 -13.80 -0.31
N ASN A 338 33.91 -13.25 -1.07
CA ASN A 338 33.09 -13.99 -2.04
C ASN A 338 32.45 -15.27 -1.47
N PRO A 339 31.66 -15.19 -0.38
CA PRO A 339 31.01 -16.35 0.23
C PRO A 339 29.85 -16.89 -0.61
N TYR A 340 29.93 -16.78 -1.91
CA TYR A 340 28.95 -17.29 -2.87
C TYR A 340 29.62 -17.61 -4.21
N LYS A 341 28.99 -18.48 -4.99
CA LYS A 341 29.39 -18.81 -6.36
C LYS A 341 28.16 -18.80 -7.27
N ILE A 342 28.25 -18.16 -8.43
CA ILE A 342 27.22 -18.16 -9.48
C ILE A 342 27.64 -19.12 -10.57
N PHE A 343 26.69 -19.90 -11.10
CA PHE A 343 26.84 -20.85 -12.20
C PHE A 343 26.18 -20.25 -13.44
N GLU A 344 26.93 -19.43 -14.16
CA GLU A 344 26.44 -18.65 -15.32
C GLU A 344 25.81 -19.52 -16.40
N GLU A 345 26.35 -20.74 -16.61
CA GLU A 345 25.85 -21.73 -17.56
C GLU A 345 24.40 -22.17 -17.27
N ASN A 346 23.92 -22.01 -16.05
CA ASN A 346 22.57 -22.40 -15.64
C ASN A 346 21.58 -21.23 -15.65
N LEU A 347 21.99 -20.01 -16.04
CA LEU A 347 21.13 -18.83 -16.12
C LEU A 347 20.36 -18.71 -17.44
N ASN A 348 20.74 -19.51 -18.45
CA ASN A 348 20.08 -19.55 -19.76
C ASN A 348 18.92 -20.57 -19.73
N TYR A 349 17.80 -20.23 -19.07
CA TYR A 349 16.62 -21.09 -18.92
C TYR A 349 15.35 -20.48 -19.51
#